data_d7c8b5b035371f26e01233beb7bf3889
#
_entry.id   d7c8b5b035371f26e01233beb7bf3889
#
_cell.length_a   1.000
_cell.length_b   1.000
_cell.length_c   1.000
_cell.angle_alpha   90.00
_cell.angle_beta   90.00
_cell.angle_gamma   90.00
#
_symmetry.space_group_name_H-M   'P 1'
#
loop_
_entity.id
_entity.type
_entity.pdbx_description
1 polymer ?
#
loop_
_entity_poly.entity_id
_entity_poly.type
_entity_poly.pdbx_seq_one_letter_code
_entity_poly.pdbx_strand_id
1 'polypeptide(L)'
;MLLVIIPAYKPDDTLIKLIGDLEPYDLEKIVVDDGSGEEHEHIFNAVEDRCIVLRHEENRGKGAAIKTALGYIKDKTDGVEAIGVMDSDGQHLPEDMMKLLAAASLNKEALVLGVRAVGKAMPTRSRLGNKITRNVFRMVSGVAVSDTQTGLRAFSPELVERLLSIEGERYEYEMNVLIKLAKEGVPIKEIPI
;
A
#
# COMPACT_ATOMS: atom_id res chain seq x y z
N MET A 1 16.70 -6.33 -3.04
CA MET A 1 16.26 -4.93 -2.90
C MET A 1 14.82 -4.91 -2.40
N LEU A 2 14.50 -4.10 -1.40
CA LEU A 2 13.14 -3.86 -0.92
C LEU A 2 12.62 -2.54 -1.50
N LEU A 3 11.30 -2.43 -1.72
CA LEU A 3 10.69 -1.26 -2.33
C LEU A 3 9.39 -0.89 -1.60
N VAL A 4 9.10 0.41 -1.43
CA VAL A 4 7.83 0.88 -0.89
C VAL A 4 7.18 1.92 -1.82
N ILE A 5 5.89 1.74 -2.08
CA ILE A 5 5.02 2.65 -2.83
C ILE A 5 4.22 3.48 -1.84
N ILE A 6 4.25 4.80 -2.00
CA ILE A 6 3.57 5.76 -1.15
C ILE A 6 2.68 6.66 -2.02
N PRO A 7 1.41 6.30 -2.22
CA PRO A 7 0.46 7.20 -2.89
C PRO A 7 0.17 8.41 -2.00
N ALA A 8 0.25 9.61 -2.58
CA ALA A 8 0.06 10.87 -1.86
C ALA A 8 -0.87 11.81 -2.65
N TYR A 9 -1.88 12.35 -1.97
CA TYR A 9 -2.74 13.40 -2.50
C TYR A 9 -2.91 14.50 -1.48
N LYS A 10 -2.47 15.71 -1.84
CA LYS A 10 -2.43 16.88 -0.97
C LYS A 10 -1.78 16.57 0.40
N PRO A 11 -0.56 16.02 0.38
CA PRO A 11 0.16 15.72 1.62
C PRO A 11 0.55 17.01 2.34
N ASP A 12 0.80 16.87 3.63
CA ASP A 12 1.46 17.87 4.46
C ASP A 12 2.89 17.42 4.82
N ASP A 13 3.53 18.11 5.76
CA ASP A 13 4.89 17.80 6.24
C ASP A 13 5.05 16.37 6.78
N THR A 14 3.95 15.65 7.01
CA THR A 14 3.97 14.25 7.44
C THR A 14 4.65 13.36 6.39
N LEU A 15 4.48 13.66 5.10
CA LEU A 15 5.18 12.93 4.04
C LEU A 15 6.70 13.12 4.12
N ILE A 16 7.17 14.36 4.35
CA ILE A 16 8.60 14.66 4.51
C ILE A 16 9.17 13.87 5.69
N LYS A 17 8.44 13.89 6.81
CA LYS A 17 8.82 13.14 8.01
C LYS A 17 8.86 11.63 7.72
N LEU A 18 7.84 11.07 7.06
CA LEU A 18 7.77 9.66 6.72
C LEU A 18 8.96 9.21 5.86
N ILE A 19 9.32 9.99 4.84
CA ILE A 19 10.48 9.70 3.99
C ILE A 19 11.77 9.72 4.83
N GLY A 20 11.93 10.68 5.74
CA GLY A 20 13.06 10.72 6.68
C GLY A 20 13.10 9.52 7.64
N ASP A 21 11.96 9.13 8.19
CA ASP A 21 11.84 7.97 9.09
C ASP A 21 12.17 6.63 8.34
N LEU A 22 12.03 6.60 7.02
CA LEU A 22 12.36 5.45 6.17
C LEU A 22 13.83 5.43 5.71
N GLU A 23 14.60 6.50 5.86
CA GLU A 23 16.02 6.56 5.42
C GLU A 23 16.94 5.53 6.09
N PRO A 24 16.79 5.19 7.40
CA PRO A 24 17.66 4.20 8.02
C PRO A 24 17.53 2.79 7.44
N TYR A 25 16.49 2.53 6.64
CA TYR A 25 16.23 1.23 6.06
C TYR A 25 16.73 1.17 4.62
N ASP A 26 17.38 0.07 4.26
CA ASP A 26 17.84 -0.19 2.88
C ASP A 26 16.65 -0.56 1.99
N LEU A 27 15.88 0.46 1.59
CA LEU A 27 14.73 0.30 0.70
C LEU A 27 14.59 1.47 -0.27
N GLU A 28 14.15 1.17 -1.48
CA GLU A 28 13.79 2.16 -2.47
C GLU A 28 12.36 2.68 -2.22
N LYS A 29 12.18 3.98 -2.32
CA LYS A 29 10.90 4.67 -2.08
C LYS A 29 10.37 5.26 -3.38
N ILE A 30 9.13 4.95 -3.72
CA ILE A 30 8.39 5.54 -4.84
C ILE A 30 7.18 6.28 -4.28
N VAL A 31 7.23 7.60 -4.35
CA VAL A 31 6.10 8.46 -4.02
C VAL A 31 5.33 8.76 -5.30
N VAL A 32 4.01 8.65 -5.26
CA VAL A 32 3.16 9.04 -6.38
C VAL A 32 2.29 10.22 -5.96
N ASP A 33 2.58 11.38 -6.53
CA ASP A 33 1.72 12.56 -6.43
C ASP A 33 0.47 12.36 -7.30
N ASP A 34 -0.66 12.16 -6.68
CA ASP A 34 -1.94 11.95 -7.37
C ASP A 34 -2.63 13.28 -7.72
N GLY A 35 -1.89 14.18 -8.36
CA GLY A 35 -2.43 15.46 -8.83
C GLY A 35 -2.76 16.42 -7.69
N SER A 36 -1.83 16.65 -6.77
CA SER A 36 -2.02 17.51 -5.59
C SER A 36 -2.10 18.99 -5.90
N GLY A 37 -1.55 19.42 -7.05
CA GLY A 37 -1.51 20.83 -7.48
C GLY A 37 -0.34 21.62 -6.90
N GLU A 38 -0.15 22.83 -7.42
CA GLU A 38 1.01 23.70 -7.14
C GLU A 38 1.18 24.02 -5.63
N GLU A 39 0.09 24.09 -4.88
CA GLU A 39 0.13 24.38 -3.44
C GLU A 39 0.93 23.35 -2.64
N HIS A 40 1.02 22.09 -3.11
CA HIS A 40 1.70 20.98 -2.44
C HIS A 40 3.05 20.63 -3.09
N GLU A 41 3.45 21.32 -4.18
CA GLU A 41 4.67 21.03 -4.91
C GLU A 41 5.92 21.08 -4.02
N HIS A 42 5.94 22.03 -3.07
CA HIS A 42 7.06 22.17 -2.12
C HIS A 42 7.30 20.93 -1.26
N ILE A 43 6.26 20.14 -0.95
CA ILE A 43 6.38 18.88 -0.19
C ILE A 43 7.09 17.82 -1.04
N PHE A 44 6.70 17.68 -2.31
CA PHE A 44 7.33 16.71 -3.21
C PHE A 44 8.77 17.09 -3.54
N ASN A 45 9.04 18.37 -3.78
CA ASN A 45 10.40 18.87 -4.03
C ASN A 45 11.32 18.65 -2.82
N ALA A 46 10.79 18.67 -1.60
CA ALA A 46 11.56 18.41 -0.38
C ALA A 46 11.97 16.93 -0.21
N VAL A 47 11.43 16.00 -1.01
CA VAL A 47 11.71 14.56 -0.90
C VAL A 47 12.29 13.94 -2.18
N GLU A 48 12.30 14.64 -3.31
CA GLU A 48 12.69 14.09 -4.62
C GLU A 48 14.18 13.71 -4.74
N ASP A 49 15.03 14.19 -3.84
CA ASP A 49 16.44 13.78 -3.73
C ASP A 49 16.63 12.46 -2.96
N ARG A 50 15.56 11.98 -2.28
CA ARG A 50 15.56 10.81 -1.39
C ARG A 50 14.63 9.69 -1.85
N CYS A 51 13.81 9.94 -2.88
CA CYS A 51 12.87 8.98 -3.42
C CYS A 51 12.53 9.29 -4.88
N ILE A 52 11.99 8.31 -5.59
CA ILE A 52 11.44 8.51 -6.92
C ILE A 52 10.05 9.17 -6.76
N VAL A 53 9.83 10.31 -7.40
CA VAL A 53 8.53 10.98 -7.42
C VAL A 53 7.90 10.86 -8.80
N LEU A 54 6.76 10.16 -8.87
CA LEU A 54 5.91 10.08 -10.06
C LEU A 54 4.73 11.05 -9.88
N ARG A 55 4.31 11.72 -10.96
CA ARG A 55 3.29 12.77 -10.86
C ARG A 55 2.13 12.54 -11.83
N HIS A 56 0.91 12.69 -11.36
CA HIS A 56 -0.29 12.81 -12.19
C HIS A 56 -0.63 14.28 -12.41
N GLU A 57 -1.17 14.62 -13.58
CA GLU A 57 -1.64 15.99 -13.88
C GLU A 57 -2.88 16.35 -13.05
N GLU A 58 -3.72 15.36 -12.71
CA GLU A 58 -4.95 15.51 -11.92
C GLU A 58 -5.17 14.32 -11.00
N ASN A 59 -6.04 14.47 -10.00
CA ASN A 59 -6.40 13.38 -9.08
C ASN A 59 -7.13 12.24 -9.80
N ARG A 60 -6.47 11.11 -9.89
CA ARG A 60 -6.98 9.86 -10.49
C ARG A 60 -7.42 8.84 -9.45
N GLY A 61 -6.97 9.01 -8.22
CA GLY A 61 -7.31 8.18 -7.07
C GLY A 61 -6.18 7.23 -6.65
N LYS A 62 -6.27 6.78 -5.39
CA LYS A 62 -5.25 5.95 -4.74
C LYS A 62 -4.90 4.69 -5.55
N GLY A 63 -5.90 4.01 -6.10
CA GLY A 63 -5.69 2.82 -6.94
C GLY A 63 -4.90 3.13 -8.20
N ALA A 64 -5.19 4.27 -8.86
CA ALA A 64 -4.45 4.72 -10.03
C ALA A 64 -3.00 5.06 -9.66
N ALA A 65 -2.77 5.73 -8.52
CA ALA A 65 -1.43 6.03 -8.03
C ALA A 65 -0.62 4.75 -7.76
N ILE A 66 -1.21 3.76 -7.09
CA ILE A 66 -0.56 2.45 -6.88
C ILE A 66 -0.23 1.80 -8.23
N LYS A 67 -1.17 1.76 -9.18
CA LYS A 67 -0.94 1.18 -10.51
C LYS A 67 0.15 1.93 -11.29
N THR A 68 0.25 3.25 -11.17
CA THR A 68 1.32 4.03 -11.80
C THR A 68 2.69 3.59 -11.28
N ALA A 69 2.84 3.43 -9.96
CA ALA A 69 4.08 2.90 -9.39
C ALA A 69 4.34 1.46 -9.83
N LEU A 70 3.32 0.58 -9.81
CA LEU A 70 3.45 -0.80 -10.29
C LEU A 70 3.87 -0.87 -11.77
N GLY A 71 3.32 -0.01 -12.62
CA GLY A 71 3.70 0.12 -14.02
C GLY A 71 5.15 0.59 -14.20
N TYR A 72 5.61 1.51 -13.34
CA TYR A 72 7.00 1.98 -13.35
C TYR A 72 8.00 0.88 -12.99
N ILE A 73 7.65 -0.02 -12.05
CA ILE A 73 8.53 -1.10 -11.59
C ILE A 73 8.38 -2.41 -12.37
N LYS A 74 7.31 -2.56 -13.15
CA LYS A 74 6.97 -3.80 -13.87
C LYS A 74 8.15 -4.43 -14.61
N ASP A 75 8.90 -3.60 -15.37
CA ASP A 75 10.05 -4.03 -16.16
C ASP A 75 11.39 -3.90 -15.41
N LYS A 76 11.35 -3.61 -14.11
CA LYS A 76 12.52 -3.37 -13.24
C LYS A 76 12.51 -4.25 -12.00
N THR A 77 11.90 -5.42 -12.10
CA THR A 77 11.74 -6.33 -10.95
C THR A 77 12.98 -7.16 -10.63
N ASP A 78 14.00 -7.10 -11.49
CA ASP A 78 15.25 -7.84 -11.26
C ASP A 78 15.91 -7.41 -9.95
N GLY A 79 16.10 -8.38 -9.04
CA GLY A 79 16.66 -8.14 -7.73
C GLY A 79 15.69 -7.56 -6.70
N VAL A 80 14.42 -7.28 -7.06
CA VAL A 80 13.38 -6.90 -6.09
C VAL A 80 12.90 -8.14 -5.35
N GLU A 81 12.93 -8.11 -4.03
CA GLU A 81 12.52 -9.22 -3.16
C GLU A 81 11.08 -9.05 -2.67
N ALA A 82 10.70 -7.82 -2.35
CA ALA A 82 9.35 -7.48 -1.90
C ALA A 82 9.01 -6.01 -2.18
N ILE A 83 7.72 -5.75 -2.34
CA ILE A 83 7.13 -4.45 -2.60
C ILE A 83 6.10 -4.18 -1.50
N GLY A 84 6.19 -3.04 -0.83
CA GLY A 84 5.23 -2.55 0.13
C GLY A 84 4.35 -1.43 -0.45
N VAL A 85 3.16 -1.28 0.09
CA VAL A 85 2.30 -0.10 -0.09
C VAL A 85 2.02 0.49 1.28
N MET A 86 2.18 1.80 1.44
CA MET A 86 2.05 2.51 2.70
C MET A 86 1.37 3.86 2.48
N ASP A 87 0.43 4.23 3.34
CA ASP A 87 -0.23 5.54 3.26
C ASP A 87 0.74 6.67 3.64
N SER A 88 0.56 7.84 3.02
CA SER A 88 1.41 9.03 3.24
C SER A 88 1.09 9.81 4.52
N ASP A 89 0.05 9.41 5.27
CA ASP A 89 -0.49 10.13 6.42
C ASP A 89 0.26 9.88 7.75
N GLY A 90 1.32 9.07 7.71
CA GLY A 90 2.16 8.77 8.89
C GLY A 90 1.50 7.90 9.95
N GLN A 91 0.33 7.30 9.69
CA GLN A 91 -0.32 6.41 10.65
C GLN A 91 0.39 5.06 10.82
N HIS A 92 1.24 4.68 9.88
CA HIS A 92 1.98 3.44 9.87
C HIS A 92 3.45 3.68 10.23
N LEU A 93 4.01 2.79 11.03
CA LEU A 93 5.42 2.86 11.42
C LEU A 93 6.31 2.19 10.37
N PRO A 94 7.52 2.72 10.10
CA PRO A 94 8.50 2.08 9.23
C PRO A 94 8.81 0.63 9.63
N GLU A 95 8.93 0.35 10.93
CA GLU A 95 9.20 -0.99 11.46
C GLU A 95 8.10 -1.99 11.08
N ASP A 96 6.85 -1.54 11.02
CA ASP A 96 5.73 -2.40 10.62
C ASP A 96 5.79 -2.69 9.12
N MET A 97 6.14 -1.71 8.27
CA MET A 97 6.40 -1.95 6.86
C MET A 97 7.54 -2.96 6.66
N MET A 98 8.63 -2.85 7.42
CA MET A 98 9.76 -3.78 7.33
C MET A 98 9.37 -5.22 7.70
N LYS A 99 8.49 -5.40 8.71
CA LYS A 99 7.93 -6.74 9.05
C LYS A 99 7.14 -7.33 7.87
N LEU A 100 6.33 -6.50 7.21
CA LEU A 100 5.54 -6.96 6.06
C LEU A 100 6.43 -7.30 4.87
N LEU A 101 7.41 -6.47 4.55
CA LEU A 101 8.36 -6.71 3.46
C LEU A 101 9.14 -8.01 3.69
N ALA A 102 9.64 -8.25 4.91
CA ALA A 102 10.30 -9.50 5.28
C ALA A 102 9.37 -10.72 5.14
N ALA A 103 8.10 -10.57 5.52
CA ALA A 103 7.13 -11.66 5.35
C ALA A 103 6.80 -11.89 3.87
N ALA A 104 6.72 -10.85 3.04
CA ALA A 104 6.43 -10.96 1.61
C ALA A 104 7.60 -11.59 0.84
N SER A 105 8.85 -11.26 1.17
CA SER A 105 10.03 -11.86 0.53
C SER A 105 10.12 -13.38 0.75
N LEU A 106 9.64 -13.85 1.91
CA LEU A 106 9.59 -15.27 2.26
C LEU A 106 8.36 -16.00 1.71
N ASN A 107 7.33 -15.28 1.26
CA ASN A 107 6.04 -15.83 0.84
C ASN A 107 5.63 -15.23 -0.51
N LYS A 108 6.36 -15.57 -1.55
CA LYS A 108 6.27 -14.92 -2.87
C LYS A 108 4.88 -14.97 -3.52
N GLU A 109 4.07 -15.97 -3.22
CA GLU A 109 2.72 -16.12 -3.76
C GLU A 109 1.64 -15.44 -2.90
N ALA A 110 2.00 -14.83 -1.75
CA ALA A 110 1.05 -14.29 -0.81
C ALA A 110 0.93 -12.78 -0.87
N LEU A 111 -0.30 -12.26 -0.63
CA LEU A 111 -0.51 -10.89 -0.21
C LEU A 111 -0.38 -10.80 1.32
N VAL A 112 0.49 -9.93 1.81
CA VAL A 112 0.69 -9.70 3.25
C VAL A 112 0.01 -8.41 3.66
N LEU A 113 -0.78 -8.44 4.74
CA LEU A 113 -1.53 -7.30 5.28
C LEU A 113 -1.04 -6.96 6.68
N GLY A 114 -0.80 -5.69 6.95
CA GLY A 114 -0.61 -5.19 8.31
C GLY A 114 -1.95 -4.99 8.98
N VAL A 115 -2.24 -5.74 10.04
CA VAL A 115 -3.52 -5.65 10.75
C VAL A 115 -3.32 -5.12 12.16
N ARG A 116 -4.13 -4.13 12.55
CA ARG A 116 -4.08 -3.59 13.91
C ARG A 116 -4.56 -4.63 14.91
N ALA A 117 -3.78 -4.84 15.97
CA ALA A 117 -4.17 -5.76 17.06
C ALA A 117 -5.55 -5.37 17.62
N VAL A 118 -6.43 -6.36 17.77
CA VAL A 118 -7.76 -6.18 18.36
C VAL A 118 -7.60 -5.66 19.79
N GLY A 119 -7.90 -4.38 20.03
CA GLY A 119 -7.79 -3.77 21.37
C GLY A 119 -7.31 -2.33 21.40
N LYS A 120 -6.57 -1.84 20.41
CA LYS A 120 -6.25 -0.41 20.30
C LYS A 120 -7.44 0.36 19.77
N ALA A 121 -7.75 1.49 20.41
CA ALA A 121 -8.95 2.30 20.21
C ALA A 121 -9.21 2.69 18.75
N MET A 122 -9.97 1.88 18.04
CA MET A 122 -10.50 2.22 16.72
C MET A 122 -11.80 3.04 16.92
N PRO A 123 -11.99 4.18 16.27
CA PRO A 123 -13.23 4.95 16.34
C PRO A 123 -14.44 4.08 16.01
N THR A 124 -15.54 4.25 16.74
CA THR A 124 -16.76 3.39 16.64
C THR A 124 -17.36 3.36 15.24
N ARG A 125 -17.31 4.46 14.47
CA ARG A 125 -17.73 4.50 13.06
C ARG A 125 -16.89 3.61 12.15
N SER A 126 -15.59 3.59 12.37
CA SER A 126 -14.66 2.74 11.62
C SER A 126 -14.85 1.25 11.95
N ARG A 127 -15.20 0.91 13.21
CA ARG A 127 -15.50 -0.48 13.61
C ARG A 127 -16.72 -1.06 12.90
N LEU A 128 -17.78 -0.27 12.74
CA LEU A 128 -19.01 -0.76 12.09
C LEU A 128 -18.78 -0.94 10.58
N GLY A 129 -18.12 0.02 9.93
CA GLY A 129 -17.75 -0.08 8.51
C GLY A 129 -16.87 -1.29 8.23
N ASN A 130 -15.80 -1.48 9.00
CA ASN A 130 -14.91 -2.64 8.84
C ASN A 130 -15.62 -3.98 9.11
N LYS A 131 -16.57 -4.04 10.09
CA LYS A 131 -17.36 -5.25 10.35
C LYS A 131 -18.25 -5.63 9.16
N ILE A 132 -18.88 -4.65 8.51
CA ILE A 132 -19.75 -4.88 7.34
C ILE A 132 -18.87 -5.35 6.15
N THR A 133 -17.79 -4.65 5.86
CA THR A 133 -16.90 -5.00 4.75
C THR A 133 -16.25 -6.37 4.94
N ARG A 134 -15.85 -6.73 6.16
CA ARG A 134 -15.34 -8.07 6.49
C ARG A 134 -16.36 -9.18 6.22
N ASN A 135 -17.62 -8.98 6.63
CA ASN A 135 -18.66 -9.96 6.41
C ASN A 135 -18.98 -10.12 4.93
N VAL A 136 -19.05 -9.01 4.17
CA VAL A 136 -19.24 -9.03 2.72
C VAL A 136 -18.06 -9.72 2.05
N PHE A 137 -16.84 -9.37 2.44
CA PHE A 137 -15.63 -9.98 1.92
C PHE A 137 -15.61 -11.50 2.16
N ARG A 138 -15.88 -11.94 3.40
CA ARG A 138 -15.95 -13.36 3.73
C ARG A 138 -17.04 -14.11 2.93
N MET A 139 -18.18 -13.47 2.71
CA MET A 139 -19.28 -14.06 1.93
C MET A 139 -18.92 -14.23 0.46
N VAL A 140 -18.17 -13.26 -0.11
CA VAL A 140 -17.82 -13.22 -1.54
C VAL A 140 -16.57 -14.06 -1.85
N SER A 141 -15.59 -14.10 -0.95
CA SER A 141 -14.28 -14.73 -1.16
C SER A 141 -14.11 -16.07 -0.43
N GLY A 142 -14.95 -16.35 0.57
CA GLY A 142 -14.76 -17.50 1.46
C GLY A 142 -13.60 -17.35 2.48
N VAL A 143 -12.81 -16.29 2.38
CA VAL A 143 -11.63 -16.02 3.22
C VAL A 143 -12.00 -15.07 4.34
N ALA A 144 -11.50 -15.31 5.56
CA ALA A 144 -11.66 -14.41 6.69
C ALA A 144 -10.41 -13.51 6.81
N VAL A 145 -10.62 -12.19 6.78
CA VAL A 145 -9.59 -11.17 7.00
C VAL A 145 -10.03 -10.29 8.17
N SER A 146 -9.11 -9.97 9.08
CA SER A 146 -9.44 -9.20 10.29
C SER A 146 -9.54 -7.70 10.04
N ASP A 147 -8.81 -7.17 9.06
CA ASP A 147 -8.90 -5.78 8.60
C ASP A 147 -8.84 -5.70 7.08
N THR A 148 -9.97 -5.35 6.45
CA THR A 148 -10.08 -5.17 4.99
C THR A 148 -9.73 -3.76 4.53
N GLN A 149 -9.58 -2.82 5.47
CA GLN A 149 -9.36 -1.39 5.20
C GLN A 149 -7.92 -0.95 5.45
N THR A 150 -7.02 -1.88 5.79
CA THR A 150 -5.61 -1.53 6.00
C THR A 150 -4.95 -1.04 4.72
N GLY A 151 -4.28 0.11 4.79
CA GLY A 151 -3.43 0.64 3.72
C GLY A 151 -2.02 0.05 3.72
N LEU A 152 -1.64 -0.69 4.78
CA LEU A 152 -0.31 -1.28 4.90
C LEU A 152 -0.31 -2.69 4.32
N ARG A 153 0.35 -2.88 3.18
CA ARG A 153 0.36 -4.14 2.43
C ARG A 153 1.74 -4.43 1.88
N ALA A 154 2.08 -5.70 1.70
CA ALA A 154 3.29 -6.10 1.00
C ALA A 154 3.05 -7.37 0.16
N PHE A 155 3.84 -7.52 -0.90
CA PHE A 155 3.77 -8.64 -1.83
C PHE A 155 5.09 -8.80 -2.58
N SER A 156 5.29 -9.94 -3.22
CA SER A 156 6.45 -10.15 -4.09
C SER A 156 6.23 -9.56 -5.48
N PRO A 157 7.30 -9.30 -6.25
CA PRO A 157 7.20 -8.86 -7.65
C PRO A 157 6.32 -9.76 -8.53
N GLU A 158 6.19 -11.02 -8.19
CA GLU A 158 5.38 -12.01 -8.93
C GLU A 158 3.90 -11.65 -9.01
N LEU A 159 3.41 -10.82 -8.08
CA LEU A 159 2.03 -10.35 -8.09
C LEU A 159 1.81 -9.06 -8.89
N VAL A 160 2.86 -8.36 -9.36
CA VAL A 160 2.74 -7.06 -10.01
C VAL A 160 1.79 -7.07 -11.20
N GLU A 161 1.97 -8.02 -12.13
CA GLU A 161 1.11 -8.15 -13.32
C GLU A 161 -0.36 -8.38 -12.94
N ARG A 162 -0.61 -9.22 -11.94
CA ARG A 162 -1.97 -9.48 -11.44
C ARG A 162 -2.58 -8.22 -10.86
N LEU A 163 -1.83 -7.49 -10.02
CA LEU A 163 -2.28 -6.25 -9.39
C LEU A 163 -2.59 -5.18 -10.44
N LEU A 164 -1.78 -5.04 -11.48
CA LEU A 164 -2.02 -4.13 -12.60
C LEU A 164 -3.32 -4.45 -13.35
N SER A 165 -3.68 -5.72 -13.47
CA SER A 165 -4.89 -6.16 -14.19
C SER A 165 -6.20 -5.96 -13.42
N ILE A 166 -6.14 -5.63 -12.13
CA ILE A 166 -7.33 -5.49 -11.28
C ILE A 166 -7.99 -4.14 -11.52
N GLU A 167 -9.31 -4.14 -11.72
CA GLU A 167 -10.11 -2.93 -11.91
C GLU A 167 -10.19 -2.06 -10.65
N GLY A 168 -10.43 -0.77 -10.84
CA GLY A 168 -10.55 0.24 -9.81
C GLY A 168 -9.40 1.24 -9.84
N GLU A 169 -9.72 2.50 -9.61
CA GLU A 169 -8.74 3.60 -9.62
C GLU A 169 -8.69 4.35 -8.28
N ARG A 170 -9.75 4.23 -7.47
CA ARG A 170 -9.86 4.91 -6.18
C ARG A 170 -9.73 3.92 -5.02
N TYR A 171 -10.42 4.16 -3.92
CA TYR A 171 -10.37 3.31 -2.72
C TYR A 171 -10.92 1.89 -2.92
N GLU A 172 -11.82 1.71 -3.91
CA GLU A 172 -12.35 0.38 -4.27
C GLU A 172 -11.28 -0.57 -4.79
N TYR A 173 -10.19 -0.05 -5.37
CA TYR A 173 -9.10 -0.87 -5.88
C TYR A 173 -8.54 -1.81 -4.80
N GLU A 174 -8.31 -1.29 -3.60
CA GLU A 174 -7.75 -2.09 -2.50
C GLU A 174 -8.68 -3.24 -2.07
N MET A 175 -9.99 -3.01 -2.14
CA MET A 175 -10.98 -4.07 -1.89
C MET A 175 -11.05 -5.06 -3.05
N ASN A 176 -11.01 -4.57 -4.29
CA ASN A 176 -11.00 -5.41 -5.49
C ASN A 176 -9.77 -6.32 -5.52
N VAL A 177 -8.60 -5.81 -5.11
CA VAL A 177 -7.37 -6.60 -4.92
C VAL A 177 -7.62 -7.78 -3.97
N LEU A 178 -8.17 -7.52 -2.78
CA LEU A 178 -8.45 -8.57 -1.80
C LEU A 178 -9.41 -9.62 -2.36
N ILE A 179 -10.53 -9.18 -2.96
CA ILE A 179 -11.55 -10.08 -3.51
C ILE A 179 -10.98 -10.92 -4.65
N LYS A 180 -10.28 -10.30 -5.58
CA LYS A 180 -9.75 -10.96 -6.78
C LYS A 180 -8.70 -12.00 -6.41
N LEU A 181 -7.71 -11.60 -5.61
CA LEU A 181 -6.64 -12.49 -5.17
C LEU A 181 -7.18 -13.67 -4.35
N ALA A 182 -8.12 -13.42 -3.42
CA ALA A 182 -8.73 -14.49 -2.63
C ALA A 182 -9.52 -15.48 -3.50
N LYS A 183 -10.26 -15.00 -4.52
CA LYS A 183 -10.98 -15.86 -5.48
C LYS A 183 -10.03 -16.69 -6.36
N GLU A 184 -8.85 -16.19 -6.63
CA GLU A 184 -7.81 -16.89 -7.39
C GLU A 184 -6.98 -17.85 -6.52
N GLY A 185 -7.30 -17.96 -5.22
CA GLY A 185 -6.61 -18.85 -4.30
C GLY A 185 -5.25 -18.32 -3.81
N VAL A 186 -4.94 -17.03 -4.06
CA VAL A 186 -3.74 -16.40 -3.53
C VAL A 186 -3.83 -16.31 -2.00
N PRO A 187 -2.83 -16.83 -1.26
CA PRO A 187 -2.83 -16.75 0.19
C PRO A 187 -2.82 -15.30 0.68
N ILE A 188 -3.67 -15.00 1.67
CA ILE A 188 -3.65 -13.71 2.36
C ILE A 188 -3.09 -13.95 3.77
N LYS A 189 -1.96 -13.31 4.09
CA LYS A 189 -1.31 -13.41 5.40
C LYS A 189 -1.48 -12.12 6.17
N GLU A 190 -1.82 -12.23 7.44
CA GLU A 190 -1.98 -11.08 8.34
C GLU A 190 -0.81 -11.00 9.31
N ILE A 191 -0.21 -9.83 9.43
CA ILE A 191 0.87 -9.51 10.38
C ILE A 191 0.32 -8.47 11.36
N PRO A 192 0.31 -8.77 12.67
CA PRO A 192 -0.07 -7.79 13.69
C PRO A 192 0.90 -6.60 13.73
N ILE A 193 0.33 -5.37 13.76
CA ILE A 193 1.06 -4.10 13.81
C ILE A 193 0.56 -3.21 14.95
#